data_cb989a6ddbc3019c1aff7a6a36516dfb
#
_entry.id   cb989a6ddbc3019c1aff7a6a36516dfb
#
_cell.length_a   1.000
_cell.length_b   1.000
_cell.length_c   1.000
_cell.angle_alpha   90.00
_cell.angle_beta   90.00
_cell.angle_gamma   90.00
#
_symmetry.space_group_name_H-M   'P 1'
#
loop_
_entity.id
_entity.type
_entity.pdbx_description
1 polymer ?
#
loop_
_entity_poly.entity_id
_entity_poly.type
_entity_poly.pdbx_seq_one_letter_code
_entity_poly.pdbx_strand_id
1 'polypeptide(L)'
;MPFSTDTLLESADLPEKARREVPRVLNRLLGRTFLYQGDEDDKEDYYLVQRHRDFFAALLAVAGFTLLHDDYHRIFQVVSDFGYCRQRYRLDESLMIVVLRKLYEEQAEKLSLAQDPVVTLGEVREEYRTITGRERTLGVVQYETILRRLLSLGLVELVDGRSLDVHDSELRLRLRGSVKMILPVQTAEEMEAWLRKYRAVGKEAEEDE
;
A
#
# COMPACT_ATOMS: atom_id res chain seq x y z
N MET A 1 29.44 12.62 -25.90
CA MET A 1 28.07 13.14 -26.14
C MET A 1 27.33 12.99 -24.86
N PRO A 2 26.77 14.05 -24.26
CA PRO A 2 25.90 13.86 -23.08
C PRO A 2 24.68 13.06 -23.51
N PHE A 3 24.38 12.00 -22.79
CA PHE A 3 23.13 11.23 -22.94
C PHE A 3 21.97 12.18 -22.63
N SER A 4 21.21 12.58 -23.63
CA SER A 4 20.00 13.35 -23.44
C SER A 4 18.86 12.39 -23.10
N THR A 5 18.05 12.75 -22.11
CA THR A 5 16.81 12.04 -21.78
C THR A 5 15.91 11.92 -23.02
N ASP A 6 15.95 12.92 -23.90
CA ASP A 6 15.21 12.94 -25.16
C ASP A 6 15.64 11.80 -26.08
N THR A 7 16.94 11.49 -26.16
CA THR A 7 17.46 10.40 -27.01
C THR A 7 16.96 9.03 -26.55
N LEU A 8 16.84 8.79 -25.22
CA LEU A 8 16.27 7.56 -24.68
C LEU A 8 14.77 7.45 -24.98
N LEU A 9 14.04 8.54 -24.85
CA LEU A 9 12.61 8.58 -25.12
C LEU A 9 12.29 8.54 -26.62
N GLU A 10 13.18 9.06 -27.46
CA GLU A 10 13.06 9.01 -28.92
C GLU A 10 13.31 7.60 -29.48
N SER A 11 14.20 6.82 -28.85
CA SER A 11 14.44 5.42 -29.22
C SER A 11 13.27 4.49 -28.89
N ALA A 12 12.39 4.91 -27.99
CA ALA A 12 11.16 4.19 -27.66
C ALA A 12 10.07 4.52 -28.70
N ASP A 13 9.36 3.50 -29.17
CA ASP A 13 8.21 3.66 -30.09
C ASP A 13 6.98 4.19 -29.33
N LEU A 14 7.12 5.41 -28.80
CA LEU A 14 6.11 6.11 -28.02
C LEU A 14 5.57 7.32 -28.78
N PRO A 15 4.24 7.54 -28.75
CA PRO A 15 3.67 8.80 -29.23
C PRO A 15 4.25 10.00 -28.50
N GLU A 16 4.45 11.12 -29.19
CA GLU A 16 5.05 12.34 -28.62
C GLU A 16 4.37 12.80 -27.32
N LYS A 17 3.04 12.74 -27.29
CA LYS A 17 2.25 13.06 -26.07
C LYS A 17 2.64 12.16 -24.90
N ALA A 18 2.79 10.86 -25.13
CA ALA A 18 3.18 9.91 -24.08
C ALA A 18 4.61 10.18 -23.58
N ARG A 19 5.55 10.47 -24.49
CA ARG A 19 6.95 10.80 -24.12
C ARG A 19 7.06 11.95 -23.14
N ARG A 20 6.26 13.00 -23.33
CA ARG A 20 6.24 14.19 -22.44
C ARG A 20 5.76 13.85 -21.03
N GLU A 21 4.86 12.88 -20.88
CA GLU A 21 4.30 12.47 -19.59
C GLU A 21 5.17 11.46 -18.83
N VAL A 22 6.02 10.70 -19.53
CA VAL A 22 6.85 9.64 -18.92
C VAL A 22 7.62 10.12 -17.68
N PRO A 23 8.37 11.24 -17.69
CA PRO A 23 9.14 11.66 -16.53
C PRO A 23 8.26 11.96 -15.32
N ARG A 24 7.11 12.58 -15.54
CA ARG A 24 6.14 12.92 -14.47
C ARG A 24 5.55 11.65 -13.85
N VAL A 25 5.10 10.72 -14.70
CA VAL A 25 4.47 9.46 -14.25
C VAL A 25 5.49 8.57 -13.54
N LEU A 26 6.72 8.49 -14.07
CA LEU A 26 7.80 7.73 -13.44
C LEU A 26 8.12 8.28 -12.04
N ASN A 27 8.20 9.60 -11.92
CA ASN A 27 8.44 10.27 -10.64
C ASN A 27 7.30 10.02 -9.64
N ARG A 28 6.05 10.01 -10.12
CA ARG A 28 4.87 9.69 -9.31
C ARG A 28 4.89 8.25 -8.82
N LEU A 29 5.20 7.28 -9.69
CA LEU A 29 5.34 5.87 -9.35
C LEU A 29 6.40 5.64 -8.26
N LEU A 30 7.56 6.28 -8.39
CA LEU A 30 8.63 6.20 -7.40
C LEU A 30 8.27 6.88 -6.08
N GLY A 31 7.53 7.98 -6.12
CA GLY A 31 7.14 8.75 -4.93
C GLY A 31 5.97 8.16 -4.15
N ARG A 32 5.00 7.54 -4.83
CA ARG A 32 3.78 7.01 -4.21
C ARG A 32 3.76 5.51 -3.99
N THR A 33 4.63 4.77 -4.65
CA THR A 33 4.67 3.29 -4.63
C THR A 33 3.50 2.63 -5.36
N PHE A 34 2.28 3.14 -5.24
CA PHE A 34 1.07 2.61 -5.86
C PHE A 34 0.44 3.60 -6.84
N LEU A 35 -0.21 3.05 -7.87
CA LEU A 35 -1.01 3.78 -8.84
C LEU A 35 -2.32 3.01 -9.06
N TYR A 36 -3.45 3.67 -8.86
CA TYR A 36 -4.77 3.05 -8.86
C TYR A 36 -5.58 3.48 -10.07
N GLN A 37 -6.22 2.53 -10.76
CA GLN A 37 -7.14 2.85 -11.85
C GLN A 37 -8.37 3.63 -11.37
N GLY A 38 -8.86 3.31 -10.16
CA GLY A 38 -10.09 3.87 -9.60
C GLY A 38 -9.96 5.30 -9.08
N ASP A 39 -8.75 5.81 -8.87
CA ASP A 39 -8.53 7.16 -8.37
C ASP A 39 -8.53 8.16 -9.53
N GLU A 40 -9.31 9.23 -9.42
CA GLU A 40 -9.38 10.26 -10.47
C GLU A 40 -8.01 10.84 -10.81
N ASP A 41 -7.20 11.10 -9.79
CA ASP A 41 -5.85 11.63 -9.93
C ASP A 41 -4.87 10.65 -10.59
N ASP A 42 -5.08 9.35 -10.45
CA ASP A 42 -4.18 8.30 -10.91
C ASP A 42 -4.61 7.70 -12.25
N LYS A 43 -5.86 7.87 -12.63
CA LYS A 43 -6.49 7.17 -13.74
C LYS A 43 -5.77 7.34 -15.07
N GLU A 44 -5.40 8.56 -15.44
CA GLU A 44 -4.71 8.83 -16.70
C GLU A 44 -3.31 8.19 -16.69
N ASP A 45 -2.60 8.30 -15.58
CA ASP A 45 -1.27 7.74 -15.39
C ASP A 45 -1.32 6.21 -15.41
N TYR A 46 -2.32 5.62 -14.76
CA TYR A 46 -2.54 4.18 -14.79
C TYR A 46 -2.70 3.65 -16.23
N TYR A 47 -3.54 4.28 -17.03
CA TYR A 47 -3.72 3.86 -18.43
C TYR A 47 -2.50 4.11 -19.30
N LEU A 48 -1.72 5.15 -19.01
CA LEU A 48 -0.45 5.38 -19.71
C LEU A 48 0.55 4.26 -19.39
N VAL A 49 0.70 3.92 -18.10
CA VAL A 49 1.58 2.82 -17.67
C VAL A 49 1.10 1.48 -18.22
N GLN A 50 -0.21 1.21 -18.17
CA GLN A 50 -0.78 -0.03 -18.70
C GLN A 50 -0.52 -0.22 -20.19
N ARG A 51 -0.69 0.85 -20.99
CA ARG A 51 -0.46 0.84 -22.44
C ARG A 51 0.98 0.64 -22.81
N HIS A 52 1.91 1.17 -22.02
CA HIS A 52 3.34 1.15 -22.28
C HIS A 52 4.12 0.42 -21.17
N ARG A 53 3.51 -0.66 -20.64
CA ARG A 53 4.00 -1.38 -19.47
C ARG A 53 5.46 -1.83 -19.60
N ASP A 54 5.81 -2.43 -20.72
CA ASP A 54 7.16 -2.97 -20.92
C ASP A 54 8.21 -1.86 -20.92
N PHE A 55 7.86 -0.71 -21.47
CA PHE A 55 8.73 0.46 -21.47
C PHE A 55 8.95 1.00 -20.05
N PHE A 56 7.89 1.19 -19.26
CA PHE A 56 8.01 1.62 -17.87
C PHE A 56 8.75 0.59 -17.01
N ALA A 57 8.49 -0.70 -17.22
CA ALA A 57 9.20 -1.77 -16.54
C ALA A 57 10.70 -1.75 -16.86
N ALA A 58 11.08 -1.56 -18.12
CA ALA A 58 12.48 -1.46 -18.53
C ALA A 58 13.19 -0.25 -17.92
N LEU A 59 12.54 0.93 -17.89
CA LEU A 59 13.10 2.13 -17.25
C LEU A 59 13.30 1.94 -15.75
N LEU A 60 12.33 1.36 -15.07
CA LEU A 60 12.40 1.07 -13.64
C LEU A 60 13.48 0.04 -13.32
N ALA A 61 13.59 -1.01 -14.14
CA ALA A 61 14.61 -2.05 -14.00
C ALA A 61 16.04 -1.49 -14.09
N VAL A 62 16.31 -0.50 -14.94
CA VAL A 62 17.62 0.19 -15.01
C VAL A 62 17.96 0.85 -13.67
N ALA A 63 16.96 1.35 -12.94
CA ALA A 63 17.13 1.96 -11.63
C ALA A 63 17.04 0.95 -10.46
N GLY A 64 16.90 -0.35 -10.73
CA GLY A 64 16.79 -1.41 -9.73
C GLY A 64 15.42 -1.47 -9.04
N PHE A 65 14.38 -1.19 -9.83
CA PHE A 65 12.99 -1.33 -9.38
C PHE A 65 12.21 -2.28 -10.28
N THR A 66 11.33 -3.06 -9.68
CA THR A 66 10.37 -3.92 -10.39
C THR A 66 9.00 -3.27 -10.40
N LEU A 67 8.34 -3.26 -11.57
CA LEU A 67 6.95 -2.84 -11.74
C LEU A 67 6.04 -4.06 -11.64
N LEU A 68 5.27 -4.15 -10.57
CA LEU A 68 4.25 -5.16 -10.37
C LEU A 68 2.88 -4.63 -10.79
N HIS A 69 2.01 -5.52 -11.27
CA HIS A 69 0.65 -5.21 -11.63
C HIS A 69 -0.31 -6.27 -11.05
N ASP A 70 -1.26 -5.82 -10.28
CA ASP A 70 -2.42 -6.60 -9.86
C ASP A 70 -3.59 -6.28 -10.79
N ASP A 71 -3.86 -7.17 -11.74
CA ASP A 71 -4.93 -7.01 -12.74
C ASP A 71 -6.33 -7.06 -12.09
N TYR A 72 -6.48 -7.81 -11.00
CA TYR A 72 -7.75 -7.95 -10.31
C TYR A 72 -8.16 -6.66 -9.58
N HIS A 73 -7.23 -6.09 -8.81
CA HIS A 73 -7.47 -4.84 -8.07
C HIS A 73 -7.14 -3.60 -8.91
N ARG A 74 -6.56 -3.79 -10.10
CA ARG A 74 -6.14 -2.73 -11.02
C ARG A 74 -5.20 -1.73 -10.38
N ILE A 75 -4.10 -2.27 -9.83
CA ILE A 75 -3.07 -1.53 -9.10
C ILE A 75 -1.72 -1.82 -9.71
N PHE A 76 -0.94 -0.77 -10.00
CA PHE A 76 0.50 -0.89 -10.19
C PHE A 76 1.23 -0.62 -8.89
N GLN A 77 2.32 -1.37 -8.65
CA GLN A 77 3.24 -1.17 -7.54
C GLN A 77 4.67 -1.13 -8.04
N VAL A 78 5.48 -0.24 -7.46
CA VAL A 78 6.92 -0.21 -7.68
C VAL A 78 7.64 -0.73 -6.45
N VAL A 79 8.50 -1.73 -6.63
CA VAL A 79 9.26 -2.38 -5.55
C VAL A 79 10.75 -2.26 -5.84
N SER A 80 11.54 -1.89 -4.82
CA SER A 80 13.00 -1.84 -4.93
C SER A 80 13.61 -3.24 -4.80
N ASP A 81 14.41 -3.65 -5.79
CA ASP A 81 15.06 -4.96 -5.82
C ASP A 81 16.21 -5.06 -4.80
N PHE A 82 16.86 -3.95 -4.51
CA PHE A 82 18.03 -3.88 -3.63
C PHE A 82 17.71 -3.53 -2.18
N GLY A 83 16.44 -3.33 -1.85
CA GLY A 83 16.02 -2.98 -0.50
C GLY A 83 16.31 -1.53 -0.07
N TYR A 84 16.96 -0.73 -0.91
CA TYR A 84 17.01 0.72 -0.77
C TYR A 84 15.65 1.32 -1.13
N CYS A 85 15.35 2.50 -0.65
CA CYS A 85 14.05 3.16 -0.89
C CYS A 85 12.83 2.36 -0.37
N ARG A 86 13.05 1.40 0.53
CA ARG A 86 11.95 0.72 1.21
C ARG A 86 11.40 1.60 2.32
N GLN A 87 10.10 1.69 2.40
CA GLN A 87 9.46 2.31 3.55
C GLN A 87 9.71 1.46 4.81
N ARG A 88 10.24 2.10 5.84
CA ARG A 88 10.38 1.45 7.14
C ARG A 88 9.13 1.73 7.96
N TYR A 89 8.50 0.68 8.43
CA TYR A 89 7.36 0.75 9.33
C TYR A 89 7.82 0.52 10.76
N ARG A 90 7.26 1.30 11.68
CA ARG A 90 7.40 1.02 13.11
C ARG A 90 6.61 -0.24 13.44
N LEU A 91 6.88 -0.84 14.61
CA LEU A 91 6.23 -2.07 15.03
C LEU A 91 4.69 -1.94 14.98
N ASP A 92 4.13 -0.88 15.57
CA ASP A 92 2.69 -0.68 15.61
C ASP A 92 2.07 -0.41 14.22
N GLU A 93 2.81 0.25 13.33
CA GLU A 93 2.41 0.41 11.92
C GLU A 93 2.38 -0.93 11.20
N SER A 94 3.40 -1.76 11.40
CA SER A 94 3.48 -3.11 10.82
C SER A 94 2.34 -4.00 11.34
N LEU A 95 2.06 -3.95 12.63
CA LEU A 95 0.95 -4.68 13.25
C LEU A 95 -0.40 -4.20 12.69
N MET A 96 -0.56 -2.89 12.49
CA MET A 96 -1.77 -2.34 11.87
C MET A 96 -1.96 -2.82 10.43
N ILE A 97 -0.87 -2.87 9.63
CA ILE A 97 -0.94 -3.43 8.26
C ILE A 97 -1.40 -4.89 8.30
N VAL A 98 -0.91 -5.69 9.26
CA VAL A 98 -1.34 -7.08 9.44
C VAL A 98 -2.82 -7.17 9.82
N VAL A 99 -3.30 -6.28 10.72
CA VAL A 99 -4.73 -6.16 11.08
C VAL A 99 -5.57 -5.90 9.84
N LEU A 100 -5.19 -4.89 9.05
CA LEU A 100 -5.92 -4.53 7.83
C LEU A 100 -5.91 -5.68 6.82
N ARG A 101 -4.78 -6.39 6.68
CA ARG A 101 -4.65 -7.54 5.81
C ARG A 101 -5.59 -8.68 6.23
N LYS A 102 -5.67 -8.98 7.53
CA LYS A 102 -6.58 -10.00 8.06
C LYS A 102 -8.04 -9.61 7.83
N LEU A 103 -8.43 -8.39 8.20
CA LEU A 103 -9.77 -7.89 7.97
C LEU A 103 -10.15 -7.89 6.48
N TYR A 104 -9.18 -7.56 5.60
CA TYR A 104 -9.39 -7.62 4.17
C TYR A 104 -9.77 -9.04 3.71
N GLU A 105 -9.03 -10.07 4.12
CA GLU A 105 -9.32 -11.47 3.74
C GLU A 105 -10.64 -11.95 4.29
N GLU A 106 -10.90 -11.71 5.58
CA GLU A 106 -12.15 -12.14 6.23
C GLU A 106 -13.40 -11.52 5.61
N GLN A 107 -13.31 -10.27 5.18
CA GLN A 107 -14.43 -9.60 4.53
C GLN A 107 -14.53 -9.96 3.05
N ALA A 108 -13.40 -10.13 2.35
CA ALA A 108 -13.40 -10.53 0.95
C ALA A 108 -14.00 -11.93 0.75
N GLU A 109 -13.77 -12.87 1.67
CA GLU A 109 -14.40 -14.20 1.66
C GLU A 109 -15.93 -14.12 1.79
N LYS A 110 -16.45 -13.15 2.55
CA LYS A 110 -17.90 -12.94 2.73
C LYS A 110 -18.55 -12.24 1.55
N LEU A 111 -17.79 -11.37 0.88
CA LEU A 111 -18.24 -10.59 -0.26
C LEU A 111 -17.92 -11.38 -1.53
N SER A 112 -18.89 -12.06 -2.13
CA SER A 112 -18.76 -12.75 -3.44
C SER A 112 -18.45 -11.78 -4.60
N LEU A 113 -18.10 -10.54 -4.35
CA LEU A 113 -17.95 -9.47 -5.34
C LEU A 113 -16.54 -8.88 -5.28
N ALA A 114 -16.02 -8.52 -6.44
CA ALA A 114 -14.73 -7.85 -6.66
C ALA A 114 -14.69 -6.39 -6.13
N GLN A 115 -15.17 -6.15 -4.93
CA GLN A 115 -15.16 -4.84 -4.29
C GLN A 115 -14.24 -4.85 -3.07
N ASP A 116 -13.49 -3.77 -2.93
CA ASP A 116 -12.68 -3.55 -1.73
C ASP A 116 -13.59 -3.50 -0.49
N PRO A 117 -13.30 -4.29 0.56
CA PRO A 117 -14.13 -4.37 1.74
C PRO A 117 -14.12 -3.06 2.54
N VAL A 118 -15.24 -2.79 3.20
CA VAL A 118 -15.40 -1.64 4.09
C VAL A 118 -15.54 -2.14 5.52
N VAL A 119 -14.76 -1.56 6.42
CA VAL A 119 -14.76 -1.86 7.84
C VAL A 119 -14.94 -0.58 8.65
N THR A 120 -15.39 -0.70 9.89
CA THR A 120 -15.44 0.41 10.83
C THR A 120 -14.13 0.58 11.57
N LEU A 121 -13.88 1.77 12.08
CA LEU A 121 -12.72 2.04 12.92
C LEU A 121 -12.76 1.25 14.24
N GLY A 122 -13.95 0.96 14.72
CA GLY A 122 -14.19 0.08 15.87
C GLY A 122 -13.70 -1.34 15.62
N GLU A 123 -14.04 -1.93 14.45
CA GLU A 123 -13.56 -3.26 14.05
C GLU A 123 -12.04 -3.31 13.93
N VAL A 124 -11.41 -2.29 13.34
CA VAL A 124 -9.96 -2.21 13.25
C VAL A 124 -9.29 -2.18 14.61
N ARG A 125 -9.85 -1.42 15.57
CA ARG A 125 -9.33 -1.37 16.95
C ARG A 125 -9.46 -2.68 17.69
N GLU A 126 -10.61 -3.32 17.56
CA GLU A 126 -10.87 -4.60 18.24
C GLU A 126 -9.96 -5.68 17.69
N GLU A 127 -9.80 -5.74 16.37
CA GLU A 127 -8.89 -6.69 15.74
C GLU A 127 -7.42 -6.41 16.10
N TYR A 128 -7.02 -5.14 16.17
CA TYR A 128 -5.67 -4.78 16.64
C TYR A 128 -5.43 -5.28 18.07
N ARG A 129 -6.40 -5.09 18.96
CA ARG A 129 -6.35 -5.58 20.36
C ARG A 129 -6.25 -7.11 20.42
N THR A 130 -7.05 -7.79 19.62
CA THR A 130 -7.05 -9.26 19.53
C THR A 130 -5.71 -9.79 19.07
N ILE A 131 -5.14 -9.20 18.02
CA ILE A 131 -3.86 -9.63 17.44
C ILE A 131 -2.69 -9.35 18.39
N THR A 132 -2.65 -8.18 18.99
CA THR A 132 -1.51 -7.78 19.83
C THR A 132 -1.53 -8.45 21.19
N GLY A 133 -2.68 -8.91 21.66
CA GLY A 133 -2.86 -9.45 23.02
C GLY A 133 -2.52 -8.42 24.11
N ARG A 134 -2.47 -7.14 23.76
CA ARG A 134 -2.11 -6.05 24.68
C ARG A 134 -3.37 -5.56 25.38
N GLU A 135 -3.33 -5.49 26.70
CA GLU A 135 -4.35 -4.79 27.49
C GLU A 135 -4.32 -3.29 27.22
N ARG A 136 -3.16 -2.77 26.83
CA ARG A 136 -2.95 -1.34 26.52
C ARG A 136 -3.18 -1.10 25.03
N THR A 137 -4.22 -0.34 24.74
CA THR A 137 -4.51 0.18 23.39
C THR A 137 -3.52 1.28 23.02
N LEU A 138 -3.24 1.43 21.71
CA LEU A 138 -2.51 2.60 21.17
C LEU A 138 -3.12 3.91 21.71
N GLY A 139 -2.25 4.84 22.10
CA GLY A 139 -2.69 6.19 22.43
C GLY A 139 -3.36 6.86 21.22
N VAL A 140 -4.35 7.75 21.49
CA VAL A 140 -5.14 8.41 20.45
C VAL A 140 -4.27 9.06 19.37
N VAL A 141 -3.25 9.81 19.79
CA VAL A 141 -2.32 10.51 18.88
C VAL A 141 -1.52 9.54 18.01
N GLN A 142 -1.05 8.44 18.60
CA GLN A 142 -0.31 7.42 17.88
C GLN A 142 -1.20 6.70 16.86
N TYR A 143 -2.42 6.36 17.25
CA TYR A 143 -3.41 5.73 16.38
C TYR A 143 -3.76 6.62 15.19
N GLU A 144 -4.01 7.92 15.45
CA GLU A 144 -4.26 8.90 14.40
C GLU A 144 -3.08 9.03 13.43
N THR A 145 -1.85 9.09 13.96
CA THR A 145 -0.63 9.18 13.16
C THR A 145 -0.49 7.98 12.23
N ILE A 146 -0.73 6.77 12.74
CA ILE A 146 -0.69 5.53 11.97
C ILE A 146 -1.74 5.58 10.86
N LEU A 147 -2.99 5.89 11.18
CA LEU A 147 -4.06 5.94 10.19
C LEU A 147 -3.82 6.98 9.10
N ARG A 148 -3.36 8.20 9.46
CA ARG A 148 -2.99 9.22 8.47
C ARG A 148 -1.91 8.72 7.52
N ARG A 149 -0.93 7.99 8.03
CA ARG A 149 0.11 7.39 7.20
C ARG A 149 -0.45 6.32 6.26
N LEU A 150 -1.32 5.44 6.75
CA LEU A 150 -1.94 4.39 5.93
C LEU A 150 -2.84 4.98 4.84
N LEU A 151 -3.55 6.07 5.13
CA LEU A 151 -4.30 6.86 4.15
C LEU A 151 -3.36 7.46 3.09
N SER A 152 -2.25 8.08 3.52
CA SER A 152 -1.28 8.67 2.59
C SER A 152 -0.58 7.65 1.70
N LEU A 153 -0.45 6.41 2.17
CA LEU A 153 0.08 5.28 1.40
C LEU A 153 -0.96 4.66 0.46
N GLY A 154 -2.22 5.07 0.56
CA GLY A 154 -3.30 4.51 -0.22
C GLY A 154 -3.64 3.07 0.15
N LEU A 155 -3.39 2.63 1.40
CA LEU A 155 -3.77 1.30 1.88
C LEU A 155 -5.21 1.25 2.34
N VAL A 156 -5.71 2.38 2.82
CA VAL A 156 -7.09 2.61 3.21
C VAL A 156 -7.61 3.91 2.63
N GLU A 157 -8.91 4.02 2.53
CA GLU A 157 -9.61 5.21 2.06
C GLU A 157 -10.79 5.51 2.99
N LEU A 158 -11.05 6.79 3.26
CA LEU A 158 -12.22 7.21 4.02
C LEU A 158 -13.47 7.13 3.12
N VAL A 159 -14.49 6.44 3.59
CA VAL A 159 -15.77 6.37 2.88
C VAL A 159 -16.56 7.65 3.10
N ASP A 160 -17.36 8.04 2.11
CA ASP A 160 -18.29 9.17 2.15
C ASP A 160 -17.63 10.57 2.25
N GLY A 161 -16.35 10.70 1.85
CA GLY A 161 -15.65 11.99 1.84
C GLY A 161 -15.49 12.64 3.22
N ARG A 162 -15.61 11.83 4.29
CA ARG A 162 -15.42 12.30 5.67
C ARG A 162 -13.96 12.62 5.97
N SER A 163 -13.74 13.46 6.96
CA SER A 163 -12.41 13.63 7.56
C SER A 163 -12.13 12.53 8.57
N LEU A 164 -10.83 12.24 8.80
CA LEU A 164 -10.44 11.29 9.83
C LEU A 164 -10.77 11.83 11.22
N ASP A 165 -11.69 11.17 11.89
CA ASP A 165 -11.97 11.34 13.32
C ASP A 165 -11.73 10.00 14.01
N VAL A 166 -10.64 9.91 14.77
CA VAL A 166 -10.27 8.68 15.48
C VAL A 166 -11.15 8.38 16.70
N HIS A 167 -12.01 9.30 17.12
CA HIS A 167 -12.96 9.08 18.20
C HIS A 167 -14.28 8.45 17.71
N ASP A 168 -14.57 8.57 16.41
CA ASP A 168 -15.75 7.97 15.80
C ASP A 168 -15.49 6.49 15.48
N SER A 169 -15.99 5.58 16.33
CA SER A 169 -15.88 4.13 16.11
C SER A 169 -16.63 3.65 14.86
N GLU A 170 -17.66 4.40 14.43
CA GLU A 170 -18.48 4.08 13.25
C GLU A 170 -17.90 4.65 11.96
N LEU A 171 -16.79 5.39 12.03
CA LEU A 171 -16.09 5.89 10.85
C LEU A 171 -15.69 4.73 9.94
N ARG A 172 -16.10 4.78 8.67
CA ARG A 172 -15.90 3.69 7.71
C ARG A 172 -14.65 3.90 6.90
N LEU A 173 -13.85 2.84 6.83
CA LEU A 173 -12.64 2.73 6.03
C LEU A 173 -12.84 1.67 4.95
N ARG A 174 -12.54 2.03 3.70
CA ARG A 174 -12.39 1.05 2.62
C ARG A 174 -10.96 0.53 2.65
N LEU A 175 -10.80 -0.79 2.77
CA LEU A 175 -9.52 -1.46 2.70
C LEU A 175 -9.17 -1.70 1.23
N ARG A 176 -8.04 -1.20 0.77
CA ARG A 176 -7.66 -1.29 -0.65
C ARG A 176 -6.83 -2.55 -0.92
N GLY A 177 -6.93 -3.09 -2.14
CA GLY A 177 -6.19 -4.27 -2.55
C GLY A 177 -4.66 -4.16 -2.40
N SER A 178 -4.11 -2.94 -2.33
CA SER A 178 -2.70 -2.66 -2.02
C SER A 178 -2.20 -3.26 -0.70
N VAL A 179 -3.09 -3.47 0.27
CA VAL A 179 -2.77 -4.16 1.53
C VAL A 179 -2.23 -5.57 1.25
N LYS A 180 -2.74 -6.24 0.20
CA LYS A 180 -2.25 -7.56 -0.24
C LYS A 180 -0.85 -7.49 -0.83
N MET A 181 -0.55 -6.43 -1.54
CA MET A 181 0.72 -6.24 -2.23
C MET A 181 1.85 -5.83 -1.26
N ILE A 182 1.54 -5.07 -0.20
CA ILE A 182 2.53 -4.69 0.83
C ILE A 182 2.94 -5.87 1.68
N LEU A 183 1.99 -6.72 2.04
CA LEU A 183 2.23 -7.91 2.84
C LEU A 183 1.84 -9.13 2.02
N PRO A 184 2.73 -9.67 1.18
CA PRO A 184 2.45 -10.79 0.30
C PRO A 184 2.43 -12.12 1.08
N VAL A 185 1.53 -12.22 2.04
CA VAL A 185 1.24 -13.43 2.79
C VAL A 185 0.20 -14.22 2.02
N GLN A 186 0.50 -15.46 1.69
CA GLN A 186 -0.38 -16.29 0.87
C GLN A 186 -1.26 -17.21 1.72
N THR A 187 -0.87 -17.49 2.97
CA THR A 187 -1.61 -18.38 3.86
C THR A 187 -1.84 -17.77 5.24
N ALA A 188 -2.89 -18.24 5.93
CA ALA A 188 -3.16 -17.89 7.32
C ALA A 188 -1.99 -18.30 8.25
N GLU A 189 -1.33 -19.41 7.95
CA GLU A 189 -0.18 -19.90 8.71
C GLU A 189 1.04 -18.99 8.60
N GLU A 190 1.30 -18.45 7.40
CA GLU A 190 2.35 -17.45 7.19
C GLU A 190 2.05 -16.16 7.96
N MET A 191 0.77 -15.73 7.98
CA MET A 191 0.34 -14.58 8.76
C MET A 191 0.53 -14.81 10.26
N GLU A 192 0.15 -15.97 10.76
CA GLU A 192 0.38 -16.31 12.17
C GLU A 192 1.87 -16.42 12.53
N ALA A 193 2.71 -16.94 11.62
CA ALA A 193 4.15 -16.99 11.82
C ALA A 193 4.75 -15.58 11.92
N TRP A 194 4.27 -14.67 11.08
CA TRP A 194 4.61 -13.26 11.11
C TRP A 194 4.21 -12.61 12.46
N LEU A 195 2.99 -12.83 12.90
CA LEU A 195 2.46 -12.32 14.17
C LEU A 195 3.25 -12.85 15.37
N ARG A 196 3.59 -14.15 15.38
CA ARG A 196 4.43 -14.74 16.43
C ARG A 196 5.79 -14.06 16.53
N LYS A 197 6.44 -13.80 15.40
CA LYS A 197 7.73 -13.09 15.35
C LYS A 197 7.63 -11.68 15.95
N TYR A 198 6.56 -10.92 15.62
CA TYR A 198 6.38 -9.56 16.13
C TYR A 198 5.96 -9.52 17.59
N ARG A 199 5.19 -10.50 18.08
CA ARG A 199 4.89 -10.63 19.53
C ARG A 199 6.13 -10.90 20.36
N ALA A 200 7.08 -11.68 19.86
CA ALA A 200 8.36 -11.94 20.53
C ALA A 200 9.20 -10.65 20.66
N VAL A 201 9.36 -9.90 19.58
CA VAL A 201 10.09 -8.62 19.58
C VAL A 201 9.44 -7.57 20.48
N GLY A 202 8.11 -7.54 20.59
CA GLY A 202 7.39 -6.62 21.46
C GLY A 202 7.60 -6.91 22.95
N LYS A 203 7.82 -8.16 23.34
CA LYS A 203 8.11 -8.55 24.73
C LYS A 203 9.53 -8.18 25.15
N GLU A 204 10.51 -8.39 24.27
CA GLU A 204 11.90 -8.02 24.56
C GLU A 204 12.07 -6.51 24.75
N ALA A 205 11.30 -5.68 24.01
CA ALA A 205 11.35 -4.24 24.16
C ALA A 205 10.66 -3.70 25.44
N GLU A 206 9.78 -4.48 26.08
CA GLU A 206 9.12 -4.14 27.35
C GLU A 206 9.88 -4.63 28.58
N GLU A 207 10.81 -5.57 28.40
CA GLU A 207 11.69 -6.07 29.49
C GLU A 207 12.96 -5.19 29.65
N ASP A 208 13.27 -4.35 28.66
CA ASP A 208 14.44 -3.45 28.68
C ASP A 208 14.10 -2.00 29.12
N GLU A 209 12.84 -1.68 29.49
CA GLU A 209 12.43 -0.40 30.09
C GLU A 209 12.17 -0.55 31.60
#